data_8e7336c9bc8425083a13b61a81aae11f
#
_entry.id   8e7336c9bc8425083a13b61a81aae11f
#
_cell.length_a   1.000
_cell.length_b   1.000
_cell.length_c   1.000
_cell.angle_alpha   90.00
_cell.angle_beta   90.00
_cell.angle_gamma   90.00
#
_symmetry.space_group_name_H-M   'P 1'
#
loop_
_entity.id
_entity.type
_entity.pdbx_description
1 polymer ?
#
loop_
_entity_poly.entity_id
_entity_poly.type
_entity_poly.pdbx_seq_one_letter_code
_entity_poly.pdbx_strand_id
1 'polypeptide(L)'
;MAHDHEIFMTLADTAMEMRDLSALQEYAPSLQELAERDRHKLYLGIALRALGVAQRLDGKHIESKARLKQALDLFTKLGARWQMARTLFELGEWNLTQPEKKVQAREYFSLALSLFDEIQAVPNAERTREALRSLD
;
A
#
# COMPACT_ATOMS: atom_id res chain seq x y z
N MET A 1 -6.67 22.87 -3.91
CA MET A 1 -7.21 23.08 -2.54
C MET A 1 -6.78 21.94 -1.65
N ALA A 2 -6.32 22.24 -0.44
CA ALA A 2 -5.84 21.21 0.49
C ALA A 2 -6.90 20.19 0.88
N HIS A 3 -8.16 20.60 0.94
CA HIS A 3 -9.28 19.72 1.28
C HIS A 3 -9.49 18.60 0.26
N ASP A 4 -9.19 18.85 -1.01
CA ASP A 4 -9.37 17.83 -2.06
C ASP A 4 -8.41 16.67 -1.84
N HIS A 5 -7.18 16.93 -1.42
CA HIS A 5 -6.20 15.87 -1.13
C HIS A 5 -6.71 14.95 -0.01
N GLU A 6 -7.18 15.53 1.09
CA GLU A 6 -7.70 14.76 2.22
C GLU A 6 -8.90 13.89 1.83
N ILE A 7 -9.83 14.47 1.07
CA ILE A 7 -11.02 13.75 0.62
C ILE A 7 -10.63 12.57 -0.25
N PHE A 8 -9.82 12.78 -1.29
CA PHE A 8 -9.43 11.71 -2.19
C PHE A 8 -8.49 10.71 -1.51
N MET A 9 -7.64 11.16 -0.60
CA MET A 9 -6.80 10.26 0.19
C MET A 9 -7.66 9.31 1.03
N THR A 10 -8.65 9.85 1.73
CA THR A 10 -9.56 9.04 2.54
C THR A 10 -10.33 8.05 1.69
N LEU A 11 -10.87 8.51 0.55
CA LEU A 11 -11.62 7.64 -0.35
C LEU A 11 -10.75 6.53 -0.95
N ALA A 12 -9.54 6.87 -1.38
CA ALA A 12 -8.61 5.89 -1.95
C ALA A 12 -8.14 4.89 -0.90
N ASP A 13 -7.77 5.34 0.30
CA ASP A 13 -7.35 4.45 1.38
C ASP A 13 -8.48 3.53 1.84
N THR A 14 -9.69 4.04 1.97
CA THR A 14 -10.84 3.23 2.34
C THR A 14 -11.11 2.16 1.27
N ALA A 15 -11.09 2.56 0.00
CA ALA A 15 -11.27 1.62 -1.11
C ALA A 15 -10.20 0.54 -1.11
N MET A 16 -8.95 0.91 -0.81
CA MET A 16 -7.85 -0.04 -0.72
C MET A 16 -8.08 -1.06 0.40
N GLU A 17 -8.42 -0.60 1.60
CA GLU A 17 -8.69 -1.49 2.73
C GLU A 17 -9.87 -2.43 2.47
N MET A 18 -10.87 -1.95 1.75
CA MET A 18 -12.05 -2.74 1.41
C MET A 18 -11.84 -3.61 0.17
N ARG A 19 -10.69 -3.52 -0.50
CA ARG A 19 -10.41 -4.21 -1.76
C ARG A 19 -11.49 -3.94 -2.81
N ASP A 20 -11.94 -2.68 -2.88
CA ASP A 20 -12.97 -2.24 -3.82
C ASP A 20 -12.32 -1.72 -5.10
N LEU A 21 -12.19 -2.59 -6.10
CA LEU A 21 -11.51 -2.27 -7.35
C LEU A 21 -12.16 -1.10 -8.06
N SER A 22 -13.48 -1.09 -8.14
CA SER A 22 -14.22 -0.02 -8.84
C SER A 22 -13.93 1.36 -8.21
N ALA A 23 -14.01 1.43 -6.88
CA ALA A 23 -13.73 2.67 -6.16
C ALA A 23 -12.25 3.08 -6.30
N LEU A 24 -11.33 2.11 -6.25
CA LEU A 24 -9.90 2.38 -6.45
C LEU A 24 -9.64 2.96 -7.84
N GLN A 25 -10.28 2.42 -8.87
CA GLN A 25 -10.12 2.91 -10.24
C GLN A 25 -10.66 4.33 -10.41
N GLU A 26 -11.62 4.71 -9.59
CA GLU A 26 -12.16 6.08 -9.60
C GLU A 26 -11.26 7.04 -8.81
N TYR A 27 -10.89 6.69 -7.58
CA TYR A 27 -10.26 7.65 -6.66
C TYR A 27 -8.75 7.69 -6.73
N ALA A 28 -8.07 6.58 -7.02
CA ALA A 28 -6.62 6.56 -7.03
C ALA A 28 -6.01 7.44 -8.14
N PRO A 29 -6.51 7.40 -9.39
CA PRO A 29 -5.99 8.31 -10.42
C PRO A 29 -6.25 9.78 -10.10
N SER A 30 -7.41 10.09 -9.50
CA SER A 30 -7.74 11.47 -9.11
C SER A 30 -6.78 11.98 -8.04
N LEU A 31 -6.45 11.15 -7.06
CA LEU A 31 -5.47 11.52 -6.03
C LEU A 31 -4.09 11.69 -6.62
N GLN A 32 -3.69 10.81 -7.54
CA GLN A 32 -2.40 10.92 -8.22
C GLN A 32 -2.29 12.25 -8.96
N GLU A 33 -3.31 12.62 -9.74
CA GLU A 33 -3.33 13.86 -10.50
C GLU A 33 -3.19 15.08 -9.60
N LEU A 34 -3.95 15.12 -8.50
CA LEU A 34 -3.88 16.21 -7.54
C LEU A 34 -2.51 16.29 -6.87
N ALA A 35 -1.96 15.14 -6.47
CA ALA A 35 -0.66 15.09 -5.80
C ALA A 35 0.47 15.53 -6.73
N GLU A 36 0.44 15.13 -7.99
CA GLU A 36 1.43 15.54 -8.99
C GLU A 36 1.33 17.04 -9.28
N ARG A 37 0.10 17.54 -9.48
CA ARG A 37 -0.14 18.96 -9.73
C ARG A 37 0.44 19.84 -8.62
N ASP A 38 0.21 19.43 -7.36
CA ASP A 38 0.59 20.22 -6.19
C ASP A 38 1.93 19.78 -5.59
N ARG A 39 2.62 18.83 -6.23
CA ARG A 39 3.92 18.29 -5.80
C ARG A 39 3.89 17.77 -4.37
N HIS A 40 2.81 17.10 -4.00
CA HIS A 40 2.61 16.58 -2.66
C HIS A 40 3.06 15.12 -2.58
N LYS A 41 4.31 14.91 -2.15
CA LYS A 41 4.95 13.58 -2.21
C LYS A 41 4.27 12.52 -1.36
N LEU A 42 3.79 12.89 -0.17
CA LEU A 42 3.09 11.93 0.68
C LEU A 42 1.82 11.40 0.02
N TYR A 43 1.00 12.30 -0.50
CA TYR A 43 -0.23 11.90 -1.18
C TYR A 43 0.05 11.18 -2.49
N LEU A 44 1.15 11.51 -3.17
CA LEU A 44 1.56 10.75 -4.35
C LEU A 44 1.89 9.30 -3.99
N GLY A 45 2.61 9.09 -2.89
CA GLY A 45 2.90 7.74 -2.40
C GLY A 45 1.62 6.96 -2.09
N ILE A 46 0.66 7.60 -1.44
CA ILE A 46 -0.63 6.97 -1.12
C ILE A 46 -1.39 6.62 -2.40
N ALA A 47 -1.39 7.53 -3.39
CA ALA A 47 -2.03 7.27 -4.69
C ALA A 47 -1.37 6.11 -5.43
N LEU A 48 -0.04 6.07 -5.46
CA LEU A 48 0.70 4.98 -6.12
C LEU A 48 0.43 3.63 -5.46
N ARG A 49 0.36 3.59 -4.12
CA ARG A 49 0.00 2.36 -3.41
C ARG A 49 -1.41 1.91 -3.78
N ALA A 50 -2.37 2.85 -3.79
CA ALA A 50 -3.75 2.54 -4.17
C ALA A 50 -3.83 2.01 -5.60
N LEU A 51 -3.12 2.65 -6.53
CA LEU A 51 -3.03 2.17 -7.92
C LEU A 51 -2.42 0.78 -8.00
N GLY A 52 -1.37 0.53 -7.21
CA GLY A 52 -0.74 -0.79 -7.16
C GLY A 52 -1.70 -1.86 -6.69
N VAL A 53 -2.48 -1.59 -5.65
CA VAL A 53 -3.48 -2.54 -5.16
C VAL A 53 -4.57 -2.75 -6.22
N ALA A 54 -5.05 -1.69 -6.87
CA ALA A 54 -6.02 -1.81 -7.94
C ALA A 54 -5.51 -2.70 -9.07
N GLN A 55 -4.26 -2.51 -9.49
CA GLN A 55 -3.65 -3.31 -10.54
C GLN A 55 -3.52 -4.77 -10.12
N ARG A 56 -3.15 -5.04 -8.86
CA ARG A 56 -3.10 -6.41 -8.35
C ARG A 56 -4.47 -7.07 -8.43
N LEU A 57 -5.52 -6.38 -8.00
CA LEU A 57 -6.89 -6.90 -8.03
C LEU A 57 -7.39 -7.12 -9.46
N ASP A 58 -6.88 -6.34 -10.41
CA ASP A 58 -7.22 -6.43 -11.82
C ASP A 58 -6.32 -7.41 -12.60
N GLY A 59 -5.45 -8.13 -11.91
CA GLY A 59 -4.58 -9.12 -12.53
C GLY A 59 -3.34 -8.56 -13.22
N LYS A 60 -3.08 -7.27 -13.09
CA LYS A 60 -1.91 -6.61 -13.70
C LYS A 60 -0.72 -6.65 -12.73
N HIS A 61 -0.14 -7.83 -12.57
CA HIS A 61 0.83 -8.07 -11.50
C HIS A 61 2.14 -7.32 -11.67
N ILE A 62 2.65 -7.18 -12.90
CA ILE A 62 3.91 -6.49 -13.15
C ILE A 62 3.77 -5.00 -12.83
N GLU A 63 2.72 -4.38 -13.34
CA GLU A 63 2.44 -2.96 -13.10
C GLU A 63 2.19 -2.70 -11.61
N SER A 64 1.47 -3.61 -10.95
CA SER A 64 1.17 -3.53 -9.53
C SER A 64 2.45 -3.47 -8.70
N LYS A 65 3.37 -4.40 -8.92
CA LYS A 65 4.63 -4.44 -8.18
C LYS A 65 5.42 -3.16 -8.38
N ALA A 66 5.48 -2.65 -9.60
CA ALA A 66 6.19 -1.40 -9.90
C ALA A 66 5.61 -0.23 -9.10
N ARG A 67 4.28 -0.12 -9.06
CA ARG A 67 3.61 0.96 -8.31
C ARG A 67 3.84 0.85 -6.81
N LEU A 68 3.73 -0.35 -6.26
CA LEU A 68 3.95 -0.58 -4.83
C LEU A 68 5.39 -0.25 -4.44
N LYS A 69 6.37 -0.61 -5.27
CA LYS A 69 7.76 -0.28 -5.01
C LYS A 69 8.03 1.22 -5.11
N GLN A 70 7.41 1.90 -6.07
CA GLN A 70 7.51 3.36 -6.17
C GLN A 70 6.96 4.03 -4.90
N ALA A 71 5.82 3.56 -4.42
CA ALA A 71 5.23 4.07 -3.18
C ALA A 71 6.17 3.86 -2.00
N LEU A 72 6.72 2.65 -1.87
CA LEU A 72 7.65 2.34 -0.77
C LEU A 72 8.88 3.24 -0.81
N ASP A 73 9.44 3.47 -1.99
CA ASP A 73 10.59 4.35 -2.15
C ASP A 73 10.29 5.78 -1.69
N LEU A 74 9.15 6.32 -2.10
CA LEU A 74 8.71 7.66 -1.66
C LEU A 74 8.54 7.74 -0.15
N PHE A 75 7.84 6.77 0.43
CA PHE A 75 7.61 6.77 1.88
C PHE A 75 8.92 6.59 2.64
N THR A 76 9.85 5.78 2.13
CA THR A 76 11.16 5.61 2.75
C THR A 76 11.94 6.91 2.77
N LYS A 77 11.96 7.62 1.64
CA LYS A 77 12.63 8.93 1.54
C LYS A 77 12.01 9.97 2.45
N LEU A 78 10.71 9.90 2.67
CA LEU A 78 9.99 10.80 3.57
C LEU A 78 10.11 10.40 5.05
N GLY A 79 10.61 9.20 5.35
CA GLY A 79 10.64 8.68 6.71
C GLY A 79 9.25 8.40 7.27
N ALA A 80 8.26 8.14 6.40
CA ALA A 80 6.87 7.92 6.77
C ALA A 80 6.65 6.46 7.17
N ARG A 81 7.04 6.10 8.40
CA ARG A 81 7.08 4.69 8.85
C ARG A 81 5.73 3.99 8.81
N TRP A 82 4.66 4.67 9.19
CA TRP A 82 3.30 4.11 9.10
C TRP A 82 2.96 3.70 7.67
N GLN A 83 3.24 4.60 6.73
CA GLN A 83 2.95 4.33 5.32
C GLN A 83 3.89 3.27 4.74
N MET A 84 5.15 3.26 5.16
CA MET A 84 6.11 2.21 4.78
C MET A 84 5.61 0.83 5.19
N ALA A 85 5.19 0.69 6.43
CA ALA A 85 4.70 -0.59 6.96
C ALA A 85 3.48 -1.09 6.18
N ARG A 86 2.53 -0.20 5.91
CA ARG A 86 1.33 -0.54 5.14
C ARG A 86 1.68 -0.97 3.72
N THR A 87 2.68 -0.32 3.11
CA THR A 87 3.11 -0.66 1.75
C THR A 87 3.85 -2.01 1.72
N LEU A 88 4.68 -2.27 2.71
CA LEU A 88 5.35 -3.56 2.86
C LEU A 88 4.33 -4.69 3.02
N PHE A 89 3.25 -4.45 3.77
CA PHE A 89 2.16 -5.40 3.89
C PHE A 89 1.54 -5.69 2.52
N GLU A 90 1.27 -4.66 1.71
CA GLU A 90 0.70 -4.85 0.38
C GLU A 90 1.66 -5.59 -0.56
N LEU A 91 2.96 -5.38 -0.43
CA LEU A 91 3.95 -6.14 -1.18
C LEU A 91 3.96 -7.62 -0.76
N GLY A 92 3.77 -7.91 0.52
CA GLY A 92 3.58 -9.27 1.00
C GLY A 92 2.36 -9.92 0.34
N GLU A 93 1.24 -9.21 0.35
CA GLU A 93 0.02 -9.66 -0.32
C GLU A 93 0.25 -9.90 -1.81
N TRP A 94 1.00 -9.01 -2.47
CA TRP A 94 1.35 -9.18 -3.88
C TRP A 94 2.08 -10.50 -4.11
N ASN A 95 3.06 -10.81 -3.26
CA ASN A 95 3.83 -12.05 -3.40
C ASN A 95 2.95 -13.30 -3.25
N LEU A 96 1.88 -13.23 -2.47
CA LEU A 96 0.96 -14.35 -2.33
C LEU A 96 0.17 -14.64 -3.61
N THR A 97 0.11 -13.69 -4.53
CA THR A 97 -0.54 -13.91 -5.83
C THR A 97 0.37 -14.64 -6.81
N GLN A 98 1.65 -14.84 -6.47
CA GLN A 98 2.64 -15.43 -7.34
C GLN A 98 3.03 -16.83 -6.83
N PRO A 99 3.09 -17.85 -7.70
CA PRO A 99 3.58 -19.16 -7.29
C PRO A 99 5.01 -19.05 -6.75
N GLU A 100 5.31 -19.82 -5.71
CA GLU A 100 6.66 -19.94 -5.15
C GLU A 100 7.27 -18.64 -4.58
N LYS A 101 6.44 -17.65 -4.24
CA LYS A 101 6.91 -16.40 -3.64
C LYS A 101 6.66 -16.31 -2.14
N LYS A 102 6.45 -17.45 -1.48
CA LYS A 102 6.14 -17.52 -0.06
C LYS A 102 7.25 -16.96 0.83
N VAL A 103 8.52 -17.23 0.46
CA VAL A 103 9.67 -16.73 1.21
C VAL A 103 9.70 -15.20 1.15
N GLN A 104 9.51 -14.63 -0.03
CA GLN A 104 9.48 -13.19 -0.21
C GLN A 104 8.30 -12.55 0.52
N ALA A 105 7.14 -13.20 0.49
CA ALA A 105 5.98 -12.73 1.25
C ALA A 105 6.29 -12.65 2.74
N ARG A 106 6.94 -13.69 3.29
CA ARG A 106 7.33 -13.72 4.69
C ARG A 106 8.29 -12.58 5.03
N GLU A 107 9.24 -12.30 4.16
CA GLU A 107 10.19 -11.19 4.35
C GLU A 107 9.46 -9.85 4.43
N TYR A 108 8.55 -9.57 3.50
CA TYR A 108 7.79 -8.32 3.50
C TYR A 108 6.89 -8.19 4.72
N PHE A 109 6.15 -9.25 5.07
CA PHE A 109 5.30 -9.23 6.26
C PHE A 109 6.13 -9.07 7.54
N SER A 110 7.31 -9.68 7.61
CA SER A 110 8.18 -9.55 8.78
C SER A 110 8.69 -8.12 8.95
N LEU A 111 9.07 -7.48 7.84
CA LEU A 111 9.47 -6.06 7.85
C LEU A 111 8.30 -5.15 8.24
N ALA A 112 7.12 -5.43 7.70
CA ALA A 112 5.92 -4.67 8.05
C ALA A 112 5.60 -4.81 9.55
N LEU A 113 5.65 -6.04 10.07
CA LEU A 113 5.39 -6.30 11.49
C LEU A 113 6.36 -5.55 12.39
N SER A 114 7.65 -5.57 12.05
CA SER A 114 8.68 -4.87 12.81
C SER A 114 8.35 -3.38 12.91
N LEU A 115 7.97 -2.75 11.80
CA LEU A 115 7.60 -1.33 11.80
C LEU A 115 6.30 -1.07 12.55
N PHE A 116 5.27 -1.91 12.36
CA PHE A 116 4.01 -1.75 13.08
C PHE A 116 4.20 -1.88 14.60
N ASP A 117 5.03 -2.83 15.04
CA ASP A 117 5.35 -2.97 16.47
C ASP A 117 6.10 -1.74 16.99
N GLU A 118 7.08 -1.24 16.22
CA GLU A 118 7.87 -0.07 16.59
C GLU A 118 7.01 1.17 16.81
N ILE A 119 6.01 1.38 15.94
CA ILE A 119 5.12 2.54 16.06
C ILE A 119 3.85 2.24 16.87
N GLN A 120 3.76 1.06 17.46
CA GLN A 120 2.64 0.63 18.30
C GLN A 120 1.29 0.62 17.60
N ALA A 121 1.30 0.27 16.32
CA ALA A 121 0.09 0.10 15.51
C ALA A 121 -0.48 -1.30 15.72
N VAL A 122 -1.14 -1.51 16.87
CA VAL A 122 -1.54 -2.83 17.34
C VAL A 122 -2.47 -3.58 16.37
N PRO A 123 -3.55 -3.00 15.86
CA PRO A 123 -4.42 -3.73 14.93
C PRO A 123 -3.69 -4.19 13.67
N ASN A 124 -2.81 -3.34 13.13
CA ASN A 124 -2.05 -3.69 11.92
C ASN A 124 -0.99 -4.75 12.21
N ALA A 125 -0.35 -4.67 13.39
CA ALA A 125 0.60 -5.70 13.82
C ALA A 125 -0.10 -7.07 13.94
N GLU A 126 -1.28 -7.12 14.54
CA GLU A 126 -2.04 -8.37 14.66
C GLU A 126 -2.46 -8.92 13.31
N ARG A 127 -2.92 -8.06 12.41
CA ARG A 127 -3.27 -8.46 11.05
C ARG A 127 -2.06 -9.04 10.31
N THR A 128 -0.89 -8.45 10.52
CA THR A 128 0.36 -8.91 9.90
C THR A 128 0.81 -10.25 10.49
N ARG A 129 0.68 -10.44 11.81
CA ARG A 129 0.96 -11.73 12.46
C ARG A 129 0.05 -12.82 11.91
N GLU A 130 -1.21 -12.51 11.70
CA GLU A 130 -2.18 -13.43 11.10
C GLU A 130 -1.74 -13.85 9.70
N ALA A 131 -1.31 -12.88 8.87
CA ALA A 131 -0.80 -13.16 7.54
C ALA A 131 0.43 -14.06 7.59
N LEU A 132 1.35 -13.83 8.54
CA LEU A 132 2.53 -14.68 8.73
C LEU A 132 2.15 -16.10 9.14
N ARG A 133 1.19 -16.24 10.06
CA ARG A 133 0.71 -17.57 10.50
C ARG A 133 0.12 -18.35 9.33
N SER A 134 -0.58 -17.68 8.44
CA SER A 134 -1.21 -18.34 7.30
C SER A 134 -0.19 -18.89 6.28
N LEU A 135 1.08 -18.48 6.38
CA LEU A 135 2.14 -18.99 5.52
C LEU A 135 2.71 -20.34 6.00
N ASP A 136 2.45 -20.70 7.24
CA ASP A 136 2.92 -21.96 7.82
C ASP A 136 1.90 -23.13 7.51
#